data_36a992683bad0b67e91bfe4dacdf19d5
#
_entry.id   36a992683bad0b67e91bfe4dacdf19d5
#
_cell.length_a   1.000
_cell.length_b   1.000
_cell.length_c   1.000
_cell.angle_alpha   90.00
_cell.angle_beta   90.00
_cell.angle_gamma   90.00
#
_symmetry.space_group_name_H-M   'P 1'
#
loop_
_entity.id
_entity.type
_entity.pdbx_description
1 polymer ?
#
loop_
_entity_poly.entity_id
_entity_poly.type
_entity_poly.pdbx_seq_one_letter_code
_entity_poly.pdbx_strand_id
1 'polypeptide(L)'
;GGADGLKTGHTKTSGYGLTASAIRGGRRLILVINGLGSMQERSDEAQRLLDYGFHEFENVQLFKAGEEVAKAEVWYGETREVPLVTQRDILVTLPRTARPGMNVVVRYTGPVPAPIAQGQPLAVLKIDTPGVGPIEQSLVAGTPVERLSVFGRLVFAIKHLAGSLAG
;
A
#
# COMPACT_ATOMS: atom_id res chain seq x y z
N GLY A 1 -5.28 29.11 1.60
CA GLY A 1 -5.64 28.85 3.01
C GLY A 1 -5.48 27.38 3.35
N GLY A 2 -5.71 27.03 4.63
CA GLY A 2 -5.66 25.64 5.10
C GLY A 2 -4.52 25.37 6.08
N ALA A 3 -3.72 26.37 6.44
CA ALA A 3 -2.71 26.23 7.50
C ALA A 3 -3.41 26.07 8.86
N ASP A 4 -3.02 25.01 9.60
CA ASP A 4 -3.60 24.66 10.90
C ASP A 4 -2.54 24.42 11.97
N GLY A 5 -1.27 24.63 11.65
CA GLY A 5 -0.16 24.55 12.57
C GLY A 5 1.07 25.25 12.04
N LEU A 6 1.72 26.02 12.93
CA LEU A 6 2.89 26.79 12.56
C LEU A 6 3.85 26.92 13.75
N LYS A 7 5.14 26.63 13.53
CA LYS A 7 6.25 26.91 14.44
C LYS A 7 7.38 27.55 13.67
N THR A 8 7.78 28.75 14.06
CA THR A 8 8.90 29.48 13.48
C THR A 8 10.12 29.44 14.37
N GLY A 9 11.30 29.49 13.78
CA GLY A 9 12.58 29.65 14.44
C GLY A 9 13.48 30.60 13.68
N HIS A 10 14.40 31.25 14.40
CA HIS A 10 15.46 32.06 13.82
C HIS A 10 16.70 32.07 14.73
N THR A 11 17.85 31.84 14.13
CA THR A 11 19.14 32.12 14.77
C THR A 11 20.06 32.81 13.75
N LYS A 12 21.04 33.58 14.25
CA LYS A 12 22.03 34.25 13.37
C LYS A 12 22.81 33.26 12.50
N THR A 13 23.03 32.02 13.00
CA THR A 13 23.82 30.99 12.31
C THR A 13 22.97 30.14 11.38
N SER A 14 21.73 29.83 11.75
CA SER A 14 20.86 28.88 11.01
C SER A 14 19.82 29.57 10.13
N GLY A 15 19.77 30.93 10.11
CA GLY A 15 18.77 31.64 9.35
C GLY A 15 17.34 31.49 9.88
N TYR A 16 16.37 31.77 9.03
CA TYR A 16 14.95 31.65 9.34
C TYR A 16 14.46 30.22 9.02
N GLY A 17 13.75 29.62 9.95
CA GLY A 17 13.17 28.27 9.81
C GLY A 17 11.67 28.27 10.08
N LEU A 18 10.99 27.24 9.55
CA LEU A 18 9.56 27.01 9.70
C LEU A 18 9.25 25.52 9.70
N THR A 19 8.40 25.13 10.63
CA THR A 19 7.60 23.90 10.52
C THR A 19 6.14 24.32 10.36
N ALA A 20 5.51 23.92 9.26
CA ALA A 20 4.12 24.24 8.96
C ALA A 20 3.31 22.98 8.70
N SER A 21 2.02 23.02 9.05
CA SER A 21 1.02 22.01 8.70
C SER A 21 -0.14 22.69 7.98
N ALA A 22 -0.63 22.05 6.92
CA ALA A 22 -1.79 22.52 6.19
C ALA A 22 -2.67 21.36 5.75
N ILE A 23 -3.99 21.59 5.70
CA ILE A 23 -4.98 20.62 5.23
C ILE A 23 -5.74 21.23 4.05
N ARG A 24 -5.84 20.49 2.94
CA ARG A 24 -6.72 20.80 1.80
C ARG A 24 -7.38 19.53 1.29
N GLY A 25 -8.69 19.54 1.14
CA GLY A 25 -9.43 18.37 0.62
C GLY A 25 -9.20 17.08 1.43
N GLY A 26 -9.09 17.18 2.76
CA GLY A 26 -8.84 16.04 3.64
C GLY A 26 -7.39 15.52 3.67
N ARG A 27 -6.50 16.08 2.84
CA ARG A 27 -5.08 15.72 2.82
C ARG A 27 -4.26 16.71 3.63
N ARG A 28 -3.42 16.19 4.54
CA ARG A 28 -2.48 16.98 5.34
C ARG A 28 -1.10 16.95 4.71
N LEU A 29 -0.45 18.10 4.64
CA LEU A 29 0.97 18.23 4.37
C LEU A 29 1.68 18.83 5.57
N ILE A 30 2.88 18.37 5.83
CA ILE A 30 3.80 18.92 6.82
C ILE A 30 5.04 19.37 6.07
N LEU A 31 5.43 20.62 6.29
CA LEU A 31 6.59 21.24 5.70
C LEU A 31 7.59 21.59 6.79
N VAL A 32 8.86 21.30 6.55
CA VAL A 32 9.98 21.77 7.37
C VAL A 32 11.00 22.43 6.46
N ILE A 33 11.30 23.70 6.69
CA ILE A 33 12.30 24.47 5.96
C ILE A 33 13.21 25.22 6.92
N ASN A 34 14.47 25.39 6.57
CA ASN A 34 15.48 26.08 7.36
C ASN A 34 16.47 26.81 6.43
N GLY A 35 17.24 27.72 7.01
CA GLY A 35 18.36 28.36 6.30
C GLY A 35 17.97 29.55 5.43
N LEU A 36 16.75 30.09 5.57
CA LEU A 36 16.28 31.19 4.76
C LEU A 36 16.83 32.54 5.27
N GLY A 37 17.04 33.48 4.36
CA GLY A 37 17.71 34.73 4.65
C GLY A 37 16.81 35.82 5.31
N SER A 38 15.47 35.65 5.19
CA SER A 38 14.52 36.62 5.75
C SER A 38 13.19 35.97 6.13
N MET A 39 12.38 36.72 6.90
CA MET A 39 11.00 36.33 7.23
C MET A 39 10.12 36.26 5.96
N GLN A 40 10.33 37.20 5.03
CA GLN A 40 9.57 37.24 3.79
C GLN A 40 9.86 36.02 2.93
N GLU A 41 11.14 35.72 2.70
CA GLU A 41 11.58 34.50 1.96
C GLU A 41 11.03 33.21 2.59
N ARG A 42 11.03 33.12 3.93
CA ARG A 42 10.44 31.98 4.65
C ARG A 42 8.95 31.84 4.35
N SER A 43 8.20 32.95 4.33
CA SER A 43 6.76 32.93 4.05
C SER A 43 6.48 32.53 2.60
N ASP A 44 7.20 33.10 1.66
CA ASP A 44 7.02 32.88 0.23
C ASP A 44 7.38 31.44 -0.16
N GLU A 45 8.51 30.96 0.37
CA GLU A 45 8.97 29.59 0.11
C GLU A 45 8.04 28.54 0.75
N ALA A 46 7.53 28.82 1.95
CA ALA A 46 6.56 27.94 2.60
C ALA A 46 5.27 27.82 1.78
N GLN A 47 4.76 28.92 1.29
CA GLN A 47 3.56 28.92 0.44
C GLN A 47 3.82 28.18 -0.86
N ARG A 48 4.93 28.47 -1.55
CA ARG A 48 5.32 27.83 -2.80
C ARG A 48 5.42 26.30 -2.67
N LEU A 49 6.09 25.80 -1.62
CA LEU A 49 6.29 24.38 -1.40
C LEU A 49 5.00 23.66 -1.00
N LEU A 50 4.14 24.28 -0.16
CA LEU A 50 2.84 23.72 0.17
C LEU A 50 1.94 23.65 -1.07
N ASP A 51 1.90 24.72 -1.87
CA ASP A 51 1.13 24.74 -3.11
C ASP A 51 1.63 23.67 -4.10
N TYR A 52 2.96 23.54 -4.26
CA TYR A 52 3.57 22.48 -5.04
C TYR A 52 3.11 21.09 -4.56
N GLY A 53 3.23 20.82 -3.25
CA GLY A 53 2.85 19.51 -2.68
C GLY A 53 1.36 19.20 -2.85
N PHE A 54 0.48 20.20 -2.80
CA PHE A 54 -0.95 20.00 -3.01
C PHE A 54 -1.35 19.86 -4.47
N HIS A 55 -0.64 20.53 -5.40
CA HIS A 55 -0.94 20.49 -6.82
C HIS A 55 -0.33 19.27 -7.53
N GLU A 56 0.97 19.03 -7.27
CA GLU A 56 1.72 18.02 -8.02
C GLU A 56 1.47 16.59 -7.50
N PHE A 57 1.12 16.43 -6.25
CA PHE A 57 0.93 15.11 -5.65
C PHE A 57 -0.54 14.84 -5.31
N GLU A 58 -0.91 13.56 -5.34
CA GLU A 58 -2.20 13.08 -4.86
C GLU A 58 -2.05 11.82 -4.01
N ASN A 59 -3.06 11.57 -3.19
CA ASN A 59 -3.23 10.32 -2.47
C ASN A 59 -4.20 9.43 -3.23
N VAL A 60 -3.78 8.22 -3.58
CA VAL A 60 -4.63 7.22 -4.23
C VAL A 60 -4.90 6.10 -3.24
N GLN A 61 -6.15 5.93 -2.84
CA GLN A 61 -6.59 4.78 -2.06
C GLN A 61 -6.71 3.59 -3.01
N LEU A 62 -5.85 2.58 -2.84
CA LEU A 62 -5.88 1.36 -3.65
C LEU A 62 -6.82 0.32 -3.04
N PHE A 63 -6.66 0.04 -1.73
CA PHE A 63 -7.46 -0.95 -1.01
C PHE A 63 -7.73 -0.47 0.41
N LYS A 64 -8.85 -0.90 0.98
CA LYS A 64 -9.20 -0.71 2.40
C LYS A 64 -8.78 -1.92 3.21
N ALA A 65 -8.59 -1.73 4.52
CA ALA A 65 -8.34 -2.83 5.44
C ALA A 65 -9.43 -3.91 5.34
N GLY A 66 -9.02 -5.17 5.20
CA GLY A 66 -9.93 -6.31 5.03
C GLY A 66 -10.47 -6.51 3.62
N GLU A 67 -10.17 -5.63 2.66
CA GLU A 67 -10.59 -5.78 1.27
C GLU A 67 -9.85 -6.92 0.57
N GLU A 68 -10.59 -7.74 -0.19
CA GLU A 68 -10.01 -8.79 -1.02
C GLU A 68 -9.26 -8.16 -2.20
N VAL A 69 -7.98 -8.46 -2.30
CA VAL A 69 -7.09 -7.98 -3.37
C VAL A 69 -6.96 -9.00 -4.48
N ALA A 70 -6.90 -10.28 -4.11
CA ALA A 70 -6.74 -11.42 -5.02
C ALA A 70 -7.15 -12.70 -4.31
N LYS A 71 -7.04 -13.83 -5.01
CA LYS A 71 -7.19 -15.18 -4.45
C LYS A 71 -5.94 -15.98 -4.71
N ALA A 72 -5.57 -16.82 -3.75
CA ALA A 72 -4.51 -17.82 -3.90
C ALA A 72 -5.10 -19.21 -4.01
N GLU A 73 -4.53 -20.03 -4.91
CA GLU A 73 -4.88 -21.43 -5.03
C GLU A 73 -4.45 -22.22 -3.80
N VAL A 74 -5.32 -23.14 -3.36
CA VAL A 74 -5.09 -23.97 -2.18
C VAL A 74 -4.98 -25.44 -2.57
N TRP A 75 -3.96 -26.11 -2.02
CA TRP A 75 -3.75 -27.54 -2.18
C TRP A 75 -4.20 -28.31 -0.95
N TYR A 76 -4.96 -29.39 -1.17
CA TYR A 76 -5.52 -30.28 -0.13
C TYR A 76 -6.41 -29.55 0.91
N GLY A 77 -6.99 -28.40 0.55
CA GLY A 77 -7.93 -27.66 1.36
C GLY A 77 -9.39 -27.99 1.04
N GLU A 78 -10.29 -27.75 1.99
CA GLU A 78 -11.73 -27.84 1.78
C GLU A 78 -12.24 -26.87 0.73
N THR A 79 -11.55 -25.74 0.55
CA THR A 79 -11.74 -24.81 -0.56
C THR A 79 -10.54 -24.83 -1.49
N ARG A 80 -10.77 -24.55 -2.77
CA ARG A 80 -9.70 -24.49 -3.79
C ARG A 80 -8.96 -23.16 -3.81
N GLU A 81 -9.54 -22.15 -3.20
CA GLU A 81 -9.02 -20.80 -3.17
C GLU A 81 -9.18 -20.20 -1.78
N VAL A 82 -8.28 -19.31 -1.40
CA VAL A 82 -8.34 -18.50 -0.20
C VAL A 82 -8.23 -17.02 -0.59
N PRO A 83 -9.12 -16.13 -0.08
CA PRO A 83 -9.02 -14.70 -0.33
C PRO A 83 -7.77 -14.14 0.31
N LEU A 84 -7.03 -13.32 -0.42
CA LEU A 84 -5.89 -12.54 0.03
C LEU A 84 -6.36 -11.14 0.35
N VAL A 85 -6.25 -10.74 1.60
CA VAL A 85 -6.73 -9.44 2.08
C VAL A 85 -5.61 -8.59 2.65
N THR A 86 -5.82 -7.27 2.67
CA THR A 86 -4.92 -6.33 3.36
C THR A 86 -5.30 -6.22 4.83
N GLN A 87 -4.31 -6.08 5.72
CA GLN A 87 -4.56 -5.83 7.14
C GLN A 87 -4.80 -4.33 7.47
N ARG A 88 -4.47 -3.45 6.55
CA ARG A 88 -4.59 -1.98 6.69
C ARG A 88 -4.93 -1.34 5.36
N ASP A 89 -5.40 -0.12 5.42
CA ASP A 89 -5.60 0.71 4.24
C ASP A 89 -4.29 0.85 3.46
N ILE A 90 -4.36 0.68 2.15
CA ILE A 90 -3.24 0.93 1.24
C ILE A 90 -3.50 2.22 0.51
N LEU A 91 -2.83 3.27 0.99
CA LEU A 91 -2.85 4.61 0.46
C LEU A 91 -1.46 4.95 -0.10
N VAL A 92 -1.40 5.33 -1.36
CA VAL A 92 -0.15 5.69 -2.03
C VAL A 92 -0.16 7.17 -2.36
N THR A 93 0.87 7.89 -1.93
CA THR A 93 1.11 9.28 -2.34
C THR A 93 2.07 9.28 -3.52
N LEU A 94 1.65 9.86 -4.63
CA LEU A 94 2.43 9.85 -5.88
C LEU A 94 2.25 11.16 -6.66
N PRO A 95 3.19 11.52 -7.56
CA PRO A 95 2.98 12.57 -8.53
C PRO A 95 1.77 12.26 -9.42
N ARG A 96 0.91 13.23 -9.69
CA ARG A 96 -0.29 13.04 -10.55
C ARG A 96 0.07 12.49 -11.92
N THR A 97 1.20 12.93 -12.47
CA THR A 97 1.73 12.47 -13.76
C THR A 97 2.21 11.02 -13.75
N ALA A 98 2.50 10.46 -12.58
CA ALA A 98 2.99 9.08 -12.45
C ALA A 98 1.85 8.04 -12.35
N ARG A 99 0.63 8.48 -12.05
CA ARG A 99 -0.54 7.60 -11.86
C ARG A 99 -0.82 6.68 -13.05
N PRO A 100 -0.78 7.13 -14.33
CA PRO A 100 -1.02 6.24 -15.46
C PRO A 100 0.00 5.10 -15.61
N GLY A 101 1.20 5.27 -15.08
CA GLY A 101 2.28 4.27 -15.12
C GLY A 101 2.35 3.38 -13.88
N MET A 102 1.42 3.52 -12.94
CA MET A 102 1.38 2.68 -11.74
C MET A 102 1.00 1.24 -12.10
N ASN A 103 1.80 0.28 -11.64
CA ASN A 103 1.56 -1.14 -11.81
C ASN A 103 1.41 -1.82 -10.44
N VAL A 104 0.35 -2.62 -10.29
CA VAL A 104 0.01 -3.30 -9.03
C VAL A 104 -0.04 -4.79 -9.29
N VAL A 105 0.84 -5.56 -8.64
CA VAL A 105 1.00 -7.01 -8.86
C VAL A 105 0.98 -7.74 -7.53
N VAL A 106 0.22 -8.85 -7.47
CA VAL A 106 0.27 -9.78 -6.35
C VAL A 106 1.22 -10.91 -6.67
N ARG A 107 2.12 -11.21 -5.75
CA ARG A 107 3.07 -12.33 -5.85
C ARG A 107 2.89 -13.26 -4.68
N TYR A 108 2.74 -14.55 -4.94
CA TYR A 108 2.72 -15.60 -3.93
C TYR A 108 3.34 -16.88 -4.49
N THR A 109 3.73 -17.78 -3.61
CA THR A 109 4.19 -19.12 -3.98
C THR A 109 3.00 -20.07 -3.84
N GLY A 110 2.51 -20.57 -4.95
CA GLY A 110 1.33 -21.42 -4.98
C GLY A 110 1.54 -22.71 -5.76
N PRO A 111 0.61 -23.66 -5.60
CA PRO A 111 -0.55 -23.61 -4.71
C PRO A 111 -0.17 -23.71 -3.23
N VAL A 112 -0.92 -23.01 -2.35
CA VAL A 112 -0.66 -22.97 -0.90
C VAL A 112 -1.23 -24.21 -0.22
N PRO A 113 -0.41 -25.00 0.53
CA PRO A 113 -0.92 -26.21 1.19
C PRO A 113 -1.79 -25.86 2.41
N ALA A 114 -2.95 -26.51 2.52
CA ALA A 114 -3.77 -26.45 3.73
C ALA A 114 -3.15 -27.31 4.87
N PRO A 115 -3.42 -27.00 6.18
CA PRO A 115 -4.36 -25.98 6.63
C PRO A 115 -3.77 -24.55 6.56
N ILE A 116 -4.65 -23.56 6.39
CA ILE A 116 -4.30 -22.14 6.35
C ILE A 116 -5.06 -21.45 7.47
N ALA A 117 -4.35 -20.75 8.35
CA ALA A 117 -4.99 -19.96 9.39
C ALA A 117 -5.43 -18.59 8.84
N GLN A 118 -6.56 -18.05 9.33
CA GLN A 118 -6.93 -16.68 9.06
C GLN A 118 -5.82 -15.72 9.54
N GLY A 119 -5.47 -14.73 8.73
CA GLY A 119 -4.40 -13.78 9.04
C GLY A 119 -2.99 -14.30 8.75
N GLN A 120 -2.84 -15.53 8.26
CA GLN A 120 -1.54 -16.07 7.85
C GLN A 120 -1.00 -15.31 6.64
N PRO A 121 0.26 -14.79 6.66
CA PRO A 121 0.87 -14.17 5.50
C PRO A 121 1.07 -15.17 4.36
N LEU A 122 0.54 -14.84 3.18
CA LEU A 122 0.57 -15.76 2.02
C LEU A 122 1.15 -15.10 0.76
N ALA A 123 1.05 -13.78 0.64
CA ALA A 123 1.43 -13.07 -0.57
C ALA A 123 2.01 -11.71 -0.29
N VAL A 124 2.62 -11.11 -1.30
CA VAL A 124 3.10 -9.73 -1.31
C VAL A 124 2.43 -8.97 -2.44
N LEU A 125 1.80 -7.87 -2.11
CA LEU A 125 1.35 -6.86 -3.05
C LEU A 125 2.52 -5.93 -3.36
N LYS A 126 2.92 -5.86 -4.62
CA LYS A 126 3.95 -4.96 -5.10
C LYS A 126 3.30 -3.84 -5.92
N ILE A 127 3.61 -2.60 -5.57
CA ILE A 127 3.13 -1.40 -6.25
C ILE A 127 4.36 -0.69 -6.82
N ASP A 128 4.49 -0.67 -8.13
CA ASP A 128 5.55 0.04 -8.84
C ASP A 128 4.96 1.30 -9.47
N THR A 129 5.57 2.45 -9.19
CA THR A 129 5.13 3.74 -9.73
C THR A 129 6.35 4.51 -10.26
N PRO A 130 6.30 5.07 -11.46
CA PRO A 130 7.40 5.87 -12.00
C PRO A 130 7.78 7.03 -11.06
N GLY A 131 9.08 7.15 -10.74
CA GLY A 131 9.61 8.20 -9.87
C GLY A 131 9.30 8.02 -8.37
N VAL A 132 8.61 6.96 -7.99
CA VAL A 132 8.38 6.55 -6.59
C VAL A 132 8.95 5.14 -6.45
N GLY A 133 9.78 4.88 -5.47
CA GLY A 133 10.32 3.54 -5.27
C GLY A 133 9.22 2.48 -5.09
N PRO A 134 9.54 1.20 -5.28
CA PRO A 134 8.57 0.11 -5.12
C PRO A 134 8.05 0.06 -3.68
N ILE A 135 6.75 -0.10 -3.54
CA ILE A 135 6.07 -0.29 -2.25
C ILE A 135 5.63 -1.75 -2.18
N GLU A 136 5.98 -2.44 -1.10
CA GLU A 136 5.56 -3.82 -0.86
C GLU A 136 4.71 -3.89 0.40
N GLN A 137 3.59 -4.63 0.32
CA GLN A 137 2.68 -4.87 1.41
C GLN A 137 2.36 -6.35 1.51
N SER A 138 2.39 -6.90 2.74
CA SER A 138 1.98 -8.27 2.99
C SER A 138 0.46 -8.41 2.83
N LEU A 139 0.04 -9.45 2.13
CA LEU A 139 -1.34 -9.90 2.07
C LEU A 139 -1.48 -11.19 2.90
N VAL A 140 -2.60 -11.28 3.60
CA VAL A 140 -2.87 -12.40 4.50
C VAL A 140 -4.13 -13.16 4.07
N ALA A 141 -4.29 -14.40 4.56
CA ALA A 141 -5.50 -15.16 4.38
C ALA A 141 -6.69 -14.44 5.05
N GLY A 142 -7.73 -14.14 4.27
CA GLY A 142 -8.95 -13.49 4.77
C GLY A 142 -9.84 -14.43 5.56
N THR A 143 -9.78 -15.73 5.24
CA THR A 143 -10.53 -16.81 5.92
C THR A 143 -9.62 -17.99 6.21
N PRO A 144 -9.90 -18.79 7.23
CA PRO A 144 -9.17 -20.06 7.43
C PRO A 144 -9.58 -21.07 6.36
N VAL A 145 -8.69 -21.98 6.05
CA VAL A 145 -8.98 -23.14 5.17
C VAL A 145 -8.51 -24.40 5.86
N GLU A 146 -9.47 -25.27 6.19
CA GLU A 146 -9.18 -26.54 6.79
C GLU A 146 -8.64 -27.54 5.74
N ARG A 147 -7.88 -28.51 6.24
CA ARG A 147 -7.32 -29.55 5.38
C ARG A 147 -8.38 -30.62 5.07
N LEU A 148 -8.49 -31.04 3.82
CA LEU A 148 -9.32 -32.17 3.43
C LEU A 148 -9.02 -33.39 4.30
N SER A 149 -10.07 -34.16 4.64
CA SER A 149 -9.95 -35.46 5.27
C SER A 149 -9.10 -36.43 4.42
N VAL A 150 -8.61 -37.51 5.02
CA VAL A 150 -7.79 -38.51 4.29
C VAL A 150 -8.51 -39.01 3.03
N PHE A 151 -9.80 -39.23 3.12
CA PHE A 151 -10.64 -39.66 1.99
C PHE A 151 -10.77 -38.57 0.91
N GLY A 152 -10.98 -37.33 1.32
CA GLY A 152 -11.04 -36.17 0.42
C GLY A 152 -9.75 -35.95 -0.35
N ARG A 153 -8.60 -36.17 0.30
CA ARG A 153 -7.27 -36.06 -0.34
C ARG A 153 -7.06 -37.16 -1.42
N LEU A 154 -7.53 -38.36 -1.18
CA LEU A 154 -7.44 -39.44 -2.15
C LEU A 154 -8.27 -39.12 -3.41
N VAL A 155 -9.51 -38.66 -3.22
CA VAL A 155 -10.39 -38.24 -4.33
C VAL A 155 -9.79 -37.03 -5.10
N PHE A 156 -9.21 -36.09 -4.39
CA PHE A 156 -8.53 -34.94 -5.01
C PHE A 156 -7.33 -35.37 -5.87
N ALA A 157 -6.48 -36.27 -5.34
CA ALA A 157 -5.30 -36.79 -6.06
C ALA A 157 -5.71 -37.55 -7.34
N ILE A 158 -6.74 -38.37 -7.27
CA ILE A 158 -7.26 -39.12 -8.44
C ILE A 158 -7.79 -38.14 -9.51
N LYS A 159 -8.57 -37.12 -9.12
CA LYS A 159 -9.08 -36.13 -10.07
C LYS A 159 -7.97 -35.30 -10.72
N HIS A 160 -6.93 -34.94 -9.96
CA HIS A 160 -5.79 -34.20 -10.49
C HIS A 160 -4.98 -35.02 -11.49
N LEU A 161 -4.73 -36.30 -11.19
CA LEU A 161 -4.06 -37.24 -12.11
C LEU A 161 -4.87 -37.45 -13.38
N ALA A 162 -6.19 -37.63 -13.29
CA ALA A 162 -7.05 -37.81 -14.45
C ALA A 162 -7.11 -36.53 -15.32
N GLY A 163 -7.08 -35.32 -14.72
CA GLY A 163 -7.05 -34.06 -15.45
C GLY A 163 -5.72 -33.79 -16.17
N SER A 164 -4.58 -34.28 -15.60
CA SER A 164 -3.26 -34.12 -16.23
C SER A 164 -2.98 -35.12 -17.35
N LEU A 165 -3.78 -36.19 -17.46
CA LEU A 165 -3.69 -37.20 -18.54
C LEU A 165 -4.61 -36.87 -19.72
N ALA A 166 -5.51 -35.91 -19.57
CA ALA A 166 -6.50 -35.51 -20.60
C ALA A 166 -6.17 -34.19 -21.31
N GLY A 167 -5.04 -33.55 -21.01
CA GLY A 167 -4.53 -32.32 -21.64
C GLY A 167 -3.11 -32.49 -22.16
#